data_f652708a62975234ba1f3fd2a8b0d897
#
_entry.id   f652708a62975234ba1f3fd2a8b0d897
#
_cell.length_a   1.000
_cell.length_b   1.000
_cell.length_c   1.000
_cell.angle_alpha   90.00
_cell.angle_beta   90.00
_cell.angle_gamma   90.00
#
_symmetry.space_group_name_H-M   'P 1'
#
loop_
_entity.id
_entity.type
_entity.pdbx_description
1 polymer ?
#
loop_
_entity_poly.entity_id
_entity_poly.type
_entity_poly.pdbx_seq_one_letter_code
_entity_poly.pdbx_strand_id
1 'polypeptide(L)'
;PLVTMSHYEPPLNLVLNYDGWYSREVIGFFTRFVETICTRYKDKVKYWLTFNEVDSMIRHPYTTGGLIRDRFKDKNFEEVIFQSMHHQFVASALATKICHEIIPGSQVGCMLTKLTYYPYSCRPEDVLEMQQKMRSIYCYSDTQVFGEYPAYLLARFKNHGLNIMMEEKDLEIMKKYPVDFISFSYYMSSCVAKNTEGLDTTEGNTVTAIKNPYLPSSEWGWQIDPIGLRISLVDLYDRYRKPLFIVENGLGAKEELVPDGKGSYTVNDDYHIDYYKAHFKAMYDAIHEDGVELLGYTSWACIDLVSESTKQMSKRYGFVYVDADDYGKGTYNRYKKKSFYWYKHVIETNGGCLSE
;
A
#
# COMPACT_ATOMS: atom_id res chain seq x y z
N PRO A 1 4.27 15.54 -9.89
CA PRO A 1 3.33 14.52 -9.41
C PRO A 1 3.98 13.13 -9.39
N LEU A 2 3.41 12.24 -8.56
CA LEU A 2 3.66 10.80 -8.56
C LEU A 2 2.38 10.13 -9.06
N VAL A 3 2.48 9.24 -10.04
CA VAL A 3 1.32 8.63 -10.71
C VAL A 3 1.43 7.12 -10.66
N THR A 4 0.37 6.44 -10.21
CA THR A 4 0.26 4.98 -10.24
C THR A 4 -0.37 4.54 -11.57
N MET A 5 0.32 3.66 -12.32
CA MET A 5 -0.12 3.18 -13.64
C MET A 5 -1.34 2.25 -13.52
N SER A 6 -1.34 1.38 -12.51
CA SER A 6 -2.46 0.46 -12.23
C SER A 6 -2.74 0.45 -10.72
N HIS A 7 -3.89 1.03 -10.33
CA HIS A 7 -4.33 1.11 -8.95
C HIS A 7 -5.60 0.31 -8.77
N TYR A 8 -5.46 -1.03 -8.62
CA TYR A 8 -6.58 -1.97 -8.62
C TYR A 8 -7.44 -1.90 -9.91
N GLU A 9 -8.65 -2.40 -9.87
CA GLU A 9 -9.68 -2.24 -10.90
C GLU A 9 -9.21 -2.57 -12.33
N PRO A 10 -8.69 -3.79 -12.60
CA PRO A 10 -8.33 -4.17 -13.94
C PRO A 10 -9.56 -4.08 -14.87
N PRO A 11 -9.41 -3.65 -16.13
CA PRO A 11 -10.52 -3.56 -17.05
C PRO A 11 -11.31 -4.86 -17.12
N LEU A 12 -12.65 -4.79 -17.02
CA LEU A 12 -13.52 -5.96 -16.95
C LEU A 12 -13.31 -6.92 -18.15
N ASN A 13 -12.98 -6.36 -19.32
CA ASN A 13 -12.66 -7.19 -20.50
C ASN A 13 -11.44 -8.10 -20.25
N LEU A 14 -10.42 -7.62 -19.55
CA LEU A 14 -9.24 -8.44 -19.22
C LEU A 14 -9.61 -9.53 -18.21
N VAL A 15 -10.50 -9.21 -17.27
CA VAL A 15 -10.98 -10.18 -16.27
C VAL A 15 -11.79 -11.29 -16.93
N LEU A 16 -12.73 -10.96 -17.83
CA LEU A 16 -13.67 -11.91 -18.41
C LEU A 16 -13.08 -12.72 -19.56
N ASN A 17 -12.22 -12.15 -20.39
CA ASN A 17 -11.73 -12.76 -21.62
C ASN A 17 -10.27 -13.26 -21.54
N TYR A 18 -9.52 -12.82 -20.52
CA TYR A 18 -8.10 -13.15 -20.34
C TYR A 18 -7.78 -13.73 -18.96
N ASP A 19 -8.76 -13.94 -18.08
CA ASP A 19 -8.53 -14.37 -16.71
C ASP A 19 -7.59 -13.43 -15.91
N GLY A 20 -7.69 -12.13 -16.17
CA GLY A 20 -6.88 -11.13 -15.53
C GLY A 20 -5.37 -11.33 -15.75
N TRP A 21 -4.58 -11.08 -14.73
CA TRP A 21 -3.12 -11.21 -14.77
C TRP A 21 -2.61 -12.66 -14.87
N TYR A 22 -3.51 -13.66 -14.83
CA TYR A 22 -3.11 -15.05 -15.11
C TYR A 22 -2.72 -15.24 -16.57
N SER A 23 -3.31 -14.51 -17.51
CA SER A 23 -2.91 -14.53 -18.91
C SER A 23 -1.66 -13.69 -19.12
N ARG A 24 -0.64 -14.31 -19.74
CA ARG A 24 0.59 -13.61 -20.12
C ARG A 24 0.36 -12.47 -21.13
N GLU A 25 -0.68 -12.56 -21.97
CA GLU A 25 -1.02 -11.53 -22.96
C GLU A 25 -1.25 -10.15 -22.31
N VAL A 26 -1.70 -10.13 -21.04
CA VAL A 26 -1.95 -8.89 -20.29
C VAL A 26 -0.68 -8.07 -20.11
N ILE A 27 0.51 -8.69 -20.08
CA ILE A 27 1.80 -7.98 -20.10
C ILE A 27 1.88 -7.06 -21.32
N GLY A 28 1.56 -7.58 -22.52
CA GLY A 28 1.58 -6.80 -23.76
C GLY A 28 0.54 -5.68 -23.81
N PHE A 29 -0.64 -5.89 -23.20
CA PHE A 29 -1.65 -4.84 -23.10
C PHE A 29 -1.20 -3.73 -22.16
N PHE A 30 -0.66 -4.10 -21.01
CA PHE A 30 -0.16 -3.15 -20.01
C PHE A 30 1.03 -2.35 -20.54
N THR A 31 1.98 -2.97 -21.21
CA THR A 31 3.15 -2.25 -21.75
C THR A 31 2.77 -1.23 -22.83
N ARG A 32 1.81 -1.54 -23.71
CA ARG A 32 1.25 -0.55 -24.67
C ARG A 32 0.56 0.62 -23.97
N PHE A 33 -0.16 0.36 -22.89
CA PHE A 33 -0.75 1.41 -22.07
C PHE A 33 0.33 2.28 -21.43
N VAL A 34 1.37 1.68 -20.85
CA VAL A 34 2.52 2.38 -20.24
C VAL A 34 3.22 3.26 -21.28
N GLU A 35 3.52 2.74 -22.47
CA GLU A 35 4.13 3.50 -23.55
C GLU A 35 3.29 4.73 -23.92
N THR A 36 1.98 4.56 -24.01
CA THR A 36 1.03 5.63 -24.33
C THR A 36 1.04 6.73 -23.26
N ILE A 37 0.93 6.37 -21.98
CA ILE A 37 0.88 7.36 -20.89
C ILE A 37 2.24 8.04 -20.69
N CYS A 38 3.34 7.31 -20.78
CA CYS A 38 4.68 7.88 -20.68
C CYS A 38 4.94 8.88 -21.80
N THR A 39 4.59 8.54 -23.04
CA THR A 39 4.72 9.46 -24.20
C THR A 39 3.87 10.72 -24.01
N ARG A 40 2.61 10.56 -23.55
CA ARG A 40 1.66 11.68 -23.39
C ARG A 40 2.03 12.61 -22.24
N TYR A 41 2.61 12.09 -21.18
CA TYR A 41 2.87 12.84 -19.95
C TYR A 41 4.36 13.03 -19.62
N LYS A 42 5.27 12.76 -20.58
CA LYS A 42 6.72 12.83 -20.40
C LYS A 42 7.24 14.15 -19.81
N ASP A 43 6.57 15.26 -20.16
CA ASP A 43 6.97 16.59 -19.68
C ASP A 43 6.26 17.01 -18.37
N LYS A 44 5.42 16.14 -17.81
CA LYS A 44 4.57 16.45 -16.65
C LYS A 44 4.80 15.54 -15.45
N VAL A 45 5.17 14.29 -15.69
CA VAL A 45 5.29 13.27 -14.65
C VAL A 45 6.69 12.68 -14.66
N LYS A 46 7.37 12.79 -13.52
CA LYS A 46 8.72 12.22 -13.33
C LYS A 46 8.67 10.95 -12.48
N TYR A 47 7.76 10.87 -11.52
CA TYR A 47 7.65 9.75 -10.59
C TYR A 47 6.46 8.87 -10.93
N TRP A 48 6.72 7.56 -11.05
CA TRP A 48 5.72 6.58 -11.43
C TRP A 48 5.72 5.39 -10.47
N LEU A 49 4.56 4.81 -10.24
CA LEU A 49 4.40 3.50 -9.61
C LEU A 49 3.78 2.54 -10.61
N THR A 50 4.30 1.34 -10.69
CA THR A 50 3.79 0.35 -11.65
C THR A 50 2.43 -0.20 -11.23
N PHE A 51 2.33 -0.67 -10.00
CA PHE A 51 1.12 -1.27 -9.42
C PHE A 51 0.92 -0.80 -7.99
N ASN A 52 -0.35 -0.63 -7.59
CA ASN A 52 -0.71 -0.43 -6.20
C ASN A 52 -0.73 -1.78 -5.46
N GLU A 53 -0.12 -1.83 -4.27
CA GLU A 53 -0.20 -2.94 -3.31
C GLU A 53 -0.18 -4.33 -3.95
N VAL A 54 0.83 -4.60 -4.76
CA VAL A 54 0.99 -5.88 -5.48
C VAL A 54 0.94 -7.10 -4.55
N ASP A 55 1.38 -6.93 -3.30
CA ASP A 55 1.34 -7.94 -2.25
C ASP A 55 -0.08 -8.30 -1.81
N SER A 56 -1.06 -7.46 -2.11
CA SER A 56 -2.47 -7.73 -1.78
C SER A 56 -3.09 -8.83 -2.65
N MET A 57 -2.44 -9.30 -3.72
CA MET A 57 -2.98 -10.35 -4.58
C MET A 57 -3.32 -11.64 -3.84
N ILE A 58 -2.57 -12.00 -2.79
CA ILE A 58 -2.88 -13.16 -1.95
C ILE A 58 -4.18 -12.93 -1.15
N ARG A 59 -4.47 -11.69 -0.74
CA ARG A 59 -5.63 -11.35 0.08
C ARG A 59 -6.85 -11.01 -0.77
N HIS A 60 -6.62 -10.30 -1.87
CA HIS A 60 -7.64 -9.74 -2.75
C HIS A 60 -7.36 -10.07 -4.23
N PRO A 61 -7.37 -11.36 -4.61
CA PRO A 61 -6.95 -11.80 -5.95
C PRO A 61 -7.80 -11.20 -7.08
N TYR A 62 -9.09 -10.95 -6.84
CA TYR A 62 -9.95 -10.30 -7.84
C TYR A 62 -9.57 -8.83 -8.03
N THR A 63 -9.51 -8.06 -6.97
CA THR A 63 -9.23 -6.62 -7.02
C THR A 63 -7.84 -6.33 -7.59
N THR A 64 -6.82 -7.09 -7.16
CA THR A 64 -5.41 -6.87 -7.53
C THR A 64 -5.06 -7.52 -8.87
N GLY A 65 -5.57 -8.73 -9.11
CA GLY A 65 -5.18 -9.55 -10.26
C GLY A 65 -6.26 -9.79 -11.30
N GLY A 66 -7.51 -9.41 -11.03
CA GLY A 66 -8.65 -9.76 -11.89
C GLY A 66 -8.96 -11.26 -11.87
N LEU A 67 -8.62 -11.98 -10.78
CA LEU A 67 -8.75 -13.43 -10.70
C LEU A 67 -10.10 -13.83 -10.12
N ILE A 68 -10.95 -14.42 -10.93
CA ILE A 68 -12.23 -14.99 -10.49
C ILE A 68 -11.99 -16.44 -10.06
N ARG A 69 -11.98 -16.71 -8.75
CA ARG A 69 -11.62 -18.02 -8.18
C ARG A 69 -12.37 -19.18 -8.82
N ASP A 70 -13.66 -19.00 -9.15
CA ASP A 70 -14.50 -20.04 -9.73
C ASP A 70 -14.07 -20.51 -11.12
N ARG A 71 -13.27 -19.72 -11.82
CA ARG A 71 -12.72 -20.09 -13.15
C ARG A 71 -11.47 -20.98 -13.05
N PHE A 72 -10.94 -21.19 -11.85
CA PHE A 72 -9.73 -21.96 -11.58
C PHE A 72 -9.97 -23.16 -10.65
N LYS A 73 -11.20 -23.72 -10.67
CA LYS A 73 -11.59 -24.84 -9.78
C LYS A 73 -10.71 -26.07 -9.93
N ASP A 74 -10.18 -26.30 -11.14
CA ASP A 74 -9.34 -27.46 -11.46
C ASP A 74 -7.84 -27.19 -11.30
N LYS A 75 -7.46 -26.02 -10.74
CA LYS A 75 -6.07 -25.58 -10.56
C LYS A 75 -5.75 -25.36 -9.09
N ASN A 76 -4.48 -25.49 -8.74
CA ASN A 76 -3.99 -24.96 -7.46
C ASN A 76 -4.08 -23.43 -7.49
N PHE A 77 -5.00 -22.86 -6.70
CA PHE A 77 -5.24 -21.41 -6.73
C PHE A 77 -4.05 -20.61 -6.21
N GLU A 78 -3.21 -21.17 -5.33
CA GLU A 78 -1.95 -20.55 -4.92
C GLU A 78 -0.99 -20.42 -6.11
N GLU A 79 -0.91 -21.44 -6.98
CA GLU A 79 -0.11 -21.36 -8.20
C GLU A 79 -0.64 -20.30 -9.17
N VAL A 80 -1.98 -20.18 -9.31
CA VAL A 80 -2.62 -19.13 -10.13
C VAL A 80 -2.24 -17.74 -9.63
N ILE A 81 -2.25 -17.51 -8.32
CA ILE A 81 -1.84 -16.25 -7.71
C ILE A 81 -0.37 -15.94 -8.03
N PHE A 82 0.54 -16.86 -7.76
CA PHE A 82 1.98 -16.63 -7.99
C PHE A 82 2.34 -16.54 -9.47
N GLN A 83 1.63 -17.25 -10.35
CA GLN A 83 1.77 -17.07 -11.80
C GLN A 83 1.35 -15.65 -12.23
N SER A 84 0.24 -15.16 -11.71
CA SER A 84 -0.25 -13.81 -12.00
C SER A 84 0.71 -12.74 -11.49
N MET A 85 1.28 -12.95 -10.32
CA MET A 85 2.32 -12.07 -9.76
C MET A 85 3.60 -12.08 -10.59
N HIS A 86 4.02 -13.25 -11.10
CA HIS A 86 5.15 -13.33 -12.02
C HIS A 86 4.93 -12.44 -13.24
N HIS A 87 3.74 -12.48 -13.84
CA HIS A 87 3.41 -11.62 -14.97
C HIS A 87 3.42 -10.13 -14.60
N GLN A 88 2.96 -9.76 -13.40
CA GLN A 88 3.07 -8.37 -12.92
C GLN A 88 4.53 -7.95 -12.67
N PHE A 89 5.39 -8.84 -12.18
CA PHE A 89 6.82 -8.52 -11.99
C PHE A 89 7.52 -8.26 -13.33
N VAL A 90 7.26 -9.10 -14.34
CA VAL A 90 7.77 -8.90 -15.69
C VAL A 90 7.23 -7.60 -16.28
N ALA A 91 5.93 -7.34 -16.14
CA ALA A 91 5.29 -6.11 -16.60
C ALA A 91 5.84 -4.87 -15.89
N SER A 92 6.13 -4.94 -14.59
CA SER A 92 6.76 -3.86 -13.82
C SER A 92 8.16 -3.54 -14.34
N ALA A 93 8.98 -4.55 -14.61
CA ALA A 93 10.33 -4.36 -15.17
C ALA A 93 10.27 -3.75 -16.58
N LEU A 94 9.35 -4.21 -17.43
CA LEU A 94 9.13 -3.63 -18.75
C LEU A 94 8.62 -2.18 -18.67
N ALA A 95 7.73 -1.88 -17.73
CA ALA A 95 7.26 -0.51 -17.48
C ALA A 95 8.41 0.40 -17.04
N THR A 96 9.28 -0.05 -16.15
CA THR A 96 10.49 0.67 -15.74
C THR A 96 11.38 0.98 -16.93
N LYS A 97 11.65 -0.03 -17.79
CA LYS A 97 12.39 0.15 -19.03
C LYS A 97 11.77 1.22 -19.92
N ILE A 98 10.47 1.11 -20.22
CA ILE A 98 9.74 2.04 -21.09
C ILE A 98 9.79 3.47 -20.53
N CYS A 99 9.56 3.64 -19.22
CA CYS A 99 9.66 4.96 -18.60
C CYS A 99 11.03 5.58 -18.75
N HIS A 100 12.10 4.83 -18.48
CA HIS A 100 13.47 5.34 -18.60
C HIS A 100 13.85 5.70 -20.05
N GLU A 101 13.37 4.94 -21.04
CA GLU A 101 13.62 5.19 -22.45
C GLU A 101 12.85 6.43 -22.98
N ILE A 102 11.59 6.61 -22.57
CA ILE A 102 10.74 7.72 -23.04
C ILE A 102 10.97 9.00 -22.23
N ILE A 103 11.23 8.86 -20.93
CA ILE A 103 11.37 9.97 -19.98
C ILE A 103 12.73 9.86 -19.26
N PRO A 104 13.83 10.32 -19.89
CA PRO A 104 15.15 10.29 -19.25
C PRO A 104 15.12 10.99 -17.88
N GLY A 105 15.61 10.28 -16.85
CA GLY A 105 15.59 10.75 -15.45
C GLY A 105 14.27 10.56 -14.71
N SER A 106 13.31 9.83 -15.31
CA SER A 106 12.13 9.35 -14.55
C SER A 106 12.55 8.39 -13.45
N GLN A 107 11.72 8.29 -12.44
CA GLN A 107 11.87 7.36 -11.31
C GLN A 107 10.64 6.47 -11.24
N VAL A 108 10.86 5.17 -11.20
CA VAL A 108 9.79 4.17 -11.15
C VAL A 108 9.90 3.37 -9.86
N GLY A 109 8.83 3.36 -9.07
CA GLY A 109 8.78 2.65 -7.79
C GLY A 109 7.86 1.44 -7.79
N CYS A 110 8.09 0.54 -6.84
CA CYS A 110 7.10 -0.44 -6.41
C CYS A 110 6.29 0.12 -5.25
N MET A 111 5.10 -0.44 -5.03
CA MET A 111 4.23 -0.05 -3.94
C MET A 111 3.68 -1.30 -3.24
N LEU A 112 3.85 -1.36 -1.92
CA LEU A 112 3.43 -2.49 -1.10
C LEU A 112 2.58 -2.03 0.09
N THR A 113 1.71 -2.92 0.58
CA THR A 113 1.05 -2.74 1.88
C THR A 113 2.06 -3.04 2.99
N LYS A 114 2.53 -2.04 3.70
CA LYS A 114 3.45 -2.29 4.82
C LYS A 114 2.67 -2.63 6.09
N LEU A 115 2.25 -3.88 6.17
CA LEU A 115 1.74 -4.46 7.41
C LEU A 115 2.92 -4.82 8.30
N THR A 116 3.10 -4.09 9.39
CA THR A 116 4.14 -4.35 10.37
C THR A 116 3.63 -5.31 11.43
N TYR A 117 4.32 -6.42 11.61
CA TYR A 117 3.99 -7.43 12.61
C TYR A 117 5.02 -7.47 13.72
N TYR A 118 4.53 -7.55 14.96
CA TYR A 118 5.33 -7.83 16.14
C TYR A 118 5.13 -9.27 16.61
N PRO A 119 6.14 -9.93 17.18
CA PRO A 119 5.88 -11.16 17.91
C PRO A 119 5.05 -10.83 19.16
N TYR A 120 4.00 -11.60 19.44
CA TYR A 120 3.17 -11.37 20.61
C TYR A 120 3.95 -11.52 21.93
N SER A 121 4.95 -12.39 21.92
CA SER A 121 5.87 -12.58 23.04
C SER A 121 7.30 -12.75 22.56
N CYS A 122 8.25 -12.75 23.50
CA CYS A 122 9.67 -13.06 23.23
C CYS A 122 9.97 -14.55 23.04
N ARG A 123 8.97 -15.43 22.96
CA ARG A 123 9.18 -16.85 22.64
C ARG A 123 9.79 -16.98 21.25
N PRO A 124 10.83 -17.80 21.07
CA PRO A 124 11.46 -17.97 19.75
C PRO A 124 10.49 -18.37 18.64
N GLU A 125 9.45 -19.15 18.97
CA GLU A 125 8.41 -19.57 18.02
C GLU A 125 7.56 -18.38 17.53
N ASP A 126 7.22 -17.43 18.40
CA ASP A 126 6.47 -16.23 18.02
C ASP A 126 7.34 -15.28 17.18
N VAL A 127 8.64 -15.16 17.53
CA VAL A 127 9.61 -14.39 16.75
C VAL A 127 9.79 -14.99 15.36
N LEU A 128 9.86 -16.32 15.25
CA LEU A 128 9.95 -17.00 13.95
C LEU A 128 8.67 -16.80 13.13
N GLU A 129 7.49 -16.89 13.76
CA GLU A 129 6.20 -16.63 13.09
C GLU A 129 6.13 -15.20 12.52
N MET A 130 6.55 -14.20 13.31
CA MET A 130 6.66 -12.82 12.85
C MET A 130 7.59 -12.71 11.64
N GLN A 131 8.78 -13.31 11.69
CA GLN A 131 9.73 -13.27 10.59
C GLN A 131 9.16 -13.90 9.31
N GLN A 132 8.47 -15.04 9.43
CA GLN A 132 7.82 -15.70 8.29
C GLN A 132 6.68 -14.86 7.72
N LYS A 133 5.90 -14.21 8.59
CA LYS A 133 4.81 -13.31 8.17
C LYS A 133 5.36 -12.09 7.42
N MET A 134 6.43 -11.48 7.92
CA MET A 134 7.11 -10.37 7.23
C MET A 134 7.68 -10.79 5.87
N ARG A 135 8.22 -12.00 5.72
CA ARG A 135 8.68 -12.54 4.43
C ARG A 135 7.54 -12.65 3.41
N SER A 136 6.32 -12.93 3.84
CA SER A 136 5.17 -12.97 2.93
C SER A 136 4.78 -11.60 2.36
N ILE A 137 5.23 -10.52 3.01
CA ILE A 137 5.07 -9.14 2.52
C ILE A 137 6.27 -8.76 1.66
N TYR A 138 7.48 -8.99 2.15
CA TYR A 138 8.71 -8.59 1.45
C TYR A 138 8.98 -9.34 0.14
N CYS A 139 8.41 -10.53 -0.08
CA CYS A 139 8.69 -11.29 -1.30
C CYS A 139 8.37 -10.52 -2.59
N TYR A 140 7.47 -9.56 -2.54
CA TYR A 140 7.09 -8.71 -3.66
C TYR A 140 8.13 -7.62 -3.92
N SER A 141 8.42 -6.82 -2.90
CA SER A 141 9.43 -5.78 -3.00
C SER A 141 10.84 -6.37 -3.19
N ASP A 142 11.17 -7.50 -2.54
CA ASP A 142 12.43 -8.21 -2.81
C ASP A 142 12.57 -8.51 -4.32
N THR A 143 11.51 -9.08 -4.92
CA THR A 143 11.54 -9.44 -6.34
C THR A 143 11.67 -8.22 -7.24
N GLN A 144 10.93 -7.14 -6.97
CA GLN A 144 10.97 -5.93 -7.80
C GLN A 144 12.25 -5.09 -7.62
N VAL A 145 12.85 -5.13 -6.42
CA VAL A 145 14.06 -4.37 -6.11
C VAL A 145 15.32 -5.10 -6.56
N PHE A 146 15.40 -6.43 -6.32
CA PHE A 146 16.58 -7.22 -6.67
C PHE A 146 16.50 -7.81 -8.07
N GLY A 147 15.32 -7.81 -8.69
CA GLY A 147 15.08 -8.38 -10.02
C GLY A 147 15.23 -9.89 -10.07
N GLU A 148 15.09 -10.55 -8.92
CA GLU A 148 15.19 -12.02 -8.77
C GLU A 148 14.34 -12.50 -7.61
N TYR A 149 13.91 -13.75 -7.67
CA TYR A 149 13.14 -14.35 -6.61
C TYR A 149 14.00 -14.61 -5.36
N PRO A 150 13.57 -14.19 -4.17
CA PRO A 150 14.28 -14.51 -2.93
C PRO A 150 14.25 -16.02 -2.65
N ALA A 151 15.32 -16.53 -2.05
CA ALA A 151 15.48 -17.96 -1.80
C ALA A 151 14.31 -18.59 -1.00
N TYR A 152 13.74 -17.86 -0.05
CA TYR A 152 12.59 -18.33 0.74
C TYR A 152 11.31 -18.48 -0.10
N LEU A 153 11.14 -17.68 -1.17
CA LEU A 153 10.01 -17.80 -2.09
C LEU A 153 10.20 -18.99 -3.03
N LEU A 154 11.42 -19.20 -3.54
CA LEU A 154 11.75 -20.40 -4.33
C LEU A 154 11.58 -21.69 -3.50
N ALA A 155 11.97 -21.66 -2.22
CA ALA A 155 11.72 -22.76 -1.30
C ALA A 155 10.21 -23.01 -1.10
N ARG A 156 9.39 -21.96 -1.00
CA ARG A 156 7.93 -22.08 -0.95
C ARG A 156 7.37 -22.74 -2.21
N PHE A 157 7.78 -22.27 -3.39
CA PHE A 157 7.35 -22.89 -4.65
C PHE A 157 7.65 -24.38 -4.69
N LYS A 158 8.87 -24.75 -4.33
CA LYS A 158 9.28 -26.16 -4.28
C LYS A 158 8.46 -26.98 -3.25
N ASN A 159 8.32 -26.48 -2.03
CA ASN A 159 7.67 -27.19 -0.93
C ASN A 159 6.16 -27.34 -1.14
N HIS A 160 5.50 -26.38 -1.82
CA HIS A 160 4.08 -26.42 -2.15
C HIS A 160 3.80 -27.02 -3.54
N GLY A 161 4.83 -27.44 -4.29
CA GLY A 161 4.69 -28.01 -5.62
C GLY A 161 4.16 -27.03 -6.66
N LEU A 162 4.45 -25.73 -6.50
CA LEU A 162 4.01 -24.69 -7.42
C LEU A 162 4.94 -24.62 -8.64
N ASN A 163 4.38 -24.78 -9.82
CA ASN A 163 5.11 -24.71 -11.09
C ASN A 163 4.83 -23.38 -11.80
N ILE A 164 5.66 -22.38 -11.53
CA ILE A 164 5.50 -21.05 -12.14
C ILE A 164 6.14 -21.06 -13.53
N MET A 165 5.30 -20.86 -14.56
CA MET A 165 5.73 -20.81 -15.95
C MET A 165 6.46 -19.47 -16.22
N MET A 166 7.72 -19.58 -16.63
CA MET A 166 8.58 -18.43 -16.95
C MET A 166 9.15 -18.60 -18.36
N GLU A 167 9.19 -17.52 -19.13
CA GLU A 167 9.93 -17.49 -20.38
C GLU A 167 11.41 -17.21 -20.13
N GLU A 168 12.26 -17.62 -21.07
CA GLU A 168 13.72 -17.53 -20.95
C GLU A 168 14.23 -16.13 -20.59
N LYS A 169 13.58 -15.09 -21.11
CA LYS A 169 13.98 -13.68 -20.91
C LYS A 169 13.35 -13.00 -19.67
N ASP A 170 12.42 -13.64 -19.00
CA ASP A 170 11.70 -12.98 -17.88
C ASP A 170 12.63 -12.56 -16.76
N LEU A 171 13.47 -13.48 -16.31
CA LEU A 171 14.42 -13.20 -15.22
C LEU A 171 15.51 -12.20 -15.63
N GLU A 172 15.93 -12.25 -16.92
CA GLU A 172 16.88 -11.28 -17.47
C GLU A 172 16.29 -9.86 -17.45
N ILE A 173 15.03 -9.70 -17.90
CA ILE A 173 14.32 -8.41 -17.92
C ILE A 173 14.13 -7.89 -16.48
N MET A 174 13.67 -8.73 -15.58
CA MET A 174 13.49 -8.35 -14.17
C MET A 174 14.82 -7.89 -13.55
N LYS A 175 15.91 -8.61 -13.79
CA LYS A 175 17.24 -8.26 -13.26
C LYS A 175 17.79 -6.96 -13.84
N LYS A 176 17.50 -6.68 -15.11
CA LYS A 176 18.03 -5.51 -15.83
C LYS A 176 17.28 -4.21 -15.50
N TYR A 177 16.00 -4.29 -15.17
CA TYR A 177 15.12 -3.13 -14.96
C TYR A 177 14.39 -3.18 -13.62
N PRO A 178 15.12 -3.24 -12.49
CA PRO A 178 14.52 -3.15 -11.17
C PRO A 178 13.95 -1.75 -10.93
N VAL A 179 13.11 -1.61 -9.91
CA VAL A 179 12.55 -0.32 -9.50
C VAL A 179 13.61 0.61 -8.89
N ASP A 180 13.41 1.93 -9.03
CA ASP A 180 14.35 2.95 -8.56
C ASP A 180 14.17 3.28 -7.07
N PHE A 181 12.93 3.28 -6.58
CA PHE A 181 12.55 3.58 -5.19
C PHE A 181 11.43 2.65 -4.71
N ILE A 182 11.18 2.68 -3.42
CA ILE A 182 10.13 1.88 -2.79
C ILE A 182 9.08 2.80 -2.21
N SER A 183 7.81 2.52 -2.49
CA SER A 183 6.70 3.19 -1.83
C SER A 183 5.81 2.18 -1.10
N PHE A 184 5.07 2.68 -0.12
CA PHE A 184 4.22 1.82 0.69
C PHE A 184 3.04 2.58 1.31
N SER A 185 1.98 1.84 1.59
CA SER A 185 0.90 2.24 2.48
C SER A 185 1.21 1.80 3.92
N TYR A 186 0.95 2.66 4.88
CA TYR A 186 1.04 2.35 6.30
C TYR A 186 -0.19 2.84 7.04
N TYR A 187 -0.92 1.94 7.66
CA TYR A 187 -2.12 2.27 8.42
C TYR A 187 -2.10 1.74 9.85
N MET A 188 -1.48 0.58 10.05
CA MET A 188 -1.52 -0.14 11.32
C MET A 188 -0.38 -1.14 11.45
N SER A 189 -0.14 -1.56 12.67
CA SER A 189 0.64 -2.75 13.03
C SER A 189 -0.24 -3.79 13.74
N SER A 190 0.27 -5.00 13.89
CA SER A 190 -0.44 -6.11 14.54
C SER A 190 0.55 -7.06 15.21
N CYS A 191 0.08 -7.97 16.06
CA CYS A 191 0.89 -9.05 16.57
C CYS A 191 0.64 -10.37 15.82
N VAL A 192 1.61 -11.25 15.91
CA VAL A 192 1.50 -12.67 15.53
C VAL A 192 2.04 -13.57 16.61
N ALA A 193 1.46 -14.74 16.77
CA ALA A 193 1.90 -15.77 17.70
C ALA A 193 1.77 -17.15 17.07
N LYS A 194 2.62 -18.10 17.48
CA LYS A 194 2.54 -19.49 17.04
C LYS A 194 1.26 -20.18 17.57
N ASN A 195 0.88 -19.89 18.80
CA ASN A 195 -0.41 -20.31 19.37
C ASN A 195 -1.29 -19.07 19.58
N THR A 196 -2.46 -19.08 18.98
CA THR A 196 -3.42 -17.97 19.01
C THR A 196 -4.60 -18.22 19.96
N GLU A 197 -4.63 -19.37 20.64
CA GLU A 197 -5.72 -19.74 21.57
C GLU A 197 -5.81 -18.76 22.73
N GLY A 198 -6.99 -18.19 22.95
CA GLY A 198 -7.27 -17.24 24.03
C GLY A 198 -6.71 -15.83 23.80
N LEU A 199 -6.15 -15.52 22.64
CA LEU A 199 -5.66 -14.19 22.32
C LEU A 199 -6.74 -13.35 21.63
N ASP A 200 -6.84 -12.08 22.03
CA ASP A 200 -7.73 -11.11 21.39
C ASP A 200 -7.26 -10.82 19.95
N THR A 201 -8.23 -10.79 19.04
CA THR A 201 -7.98 -10.42 17.63
C THR A 201 -8.44 -9.00 17.33
N THR A 202 -7.80 -8.37 16.35
CA THR A 202 -8.26 -7.09 15.84
C THR A 202 -9.53 -7.29 15.01
N GLU A 203 -10.54 -6.50 15.30
CA GLU A 203 -11.73 -6.37 14.46
C GLU A 203 -11.43 -5.37 13.34
N GLY A 204 -10.59 -5.76 12.40
CA GLY A 204 -10.25 -4.92 11.26
C GLY A 204 -10.73 -5.53 9.97
N ASN A 205 -11.16 -4.72 9.07
CA ASN A 205 -11.92 -5.06 7.87
C ASN A 205 -11.19 -5.92 6.83
N THR A 206 -9.90 -6.19 6.95
CA THR A 206 -9.17 -6.92 5.92
C THR A 206 -8.19 -7.97 6.44
N VAL A 207 -7.77 -7.87 7.69
CA VAL A 207 -6.79 -8.78 8.27
C VAL A 207 -7.19 -9.07 9.72
N THR A 208 -7.64 -10.28 9.96
CA THR A 208 -7.75 -10.77 11.35
C THR A 208 -6.33 -11.02 11.84
N ALA A 209 -5.90 -10.25 12.83
CA ALA A 209 -4.59 -10.34 13.43
C ALA A 209 -4.69 -10.26 14.96
N ILE A 210 -3.68 -10.72 15.66
CA ILE A 210 -3.63 -10.63 17.12
C ILE A 210 -3.46 -9.17 17.52
N LYS A 211 -4.28 -8.73 18.45
CA LYS A 211 -4.23 -7.37 18.99
C LYS A 211 -2.95 -7.16 19.80
N ASN A 212 -2.26 -6.06 19.53
CA ASN A 212 -1.18 -5.61 20.40
C ASN A 212 -1.81 -4.96 21.66
N PRO A 213 -1.59 -5.49 22.86
CA PRO A 213 -2.22 -4.98 24.07
C PRO A 213 -1.76 -3.58 24.49
N TYR A 214 -0.70 -3.07 23.88
CA TYR A 214 -0.10 -1.78 24.21
C TYR A 214 -0.54 -0.63 23.30
N LEU A 215 -1.36 -0.92 22.27
CA LEU A 215 -1.76 0.07 21.28
C LEU A 215 -3.25 0.38 21.32
N PRO A 216 -3.66 1.64 21.21
CA PRO A 216 -5.05 2.00 20.99
C PRO A 216 -5.50 1.61 19.59
N SER A 217 -6.82 1.48 19.39
CA SER A 217 -7.42 1.16 18.11
C SER A 217 -8.45 2.20 17.70
N SER A 218 -8.61 2.39 16.39
CA SER A 218 -9.74 3.13 15.82
C SER A 218 -11.05 2.38 16.03
N GLU A 219 -12.18 3.00 15.69
CA GLU A 219 -13.51 2.39 15.72
C GLU A 219 -13.64 1.17 14.79
N TRP A 220 -12.76 1.04 13.78
CA TRP A 220 -12.67 -0.11 12.89
C TRP A 220 -11.56 -1.10 13.29
N GLY A 221 -11.09 -1.06 14.55
CA GLY A 221 -10.10 -2.00 15.08
C GLY A 221 -8.67 -1.82 14.54
N TRP A 222 -8.39 -0.77 13.79
CA TRP A 222 -7.04 -0.49 13.31
C TRP A 222 -6.20 0.12 14.41
N GLN A 223 -5.09 -0.54 14.74
CA GLN A 223 -4.22 -0.09 15.81
C GLN A 223 -3.37 1.09 15.38
N ILE A 224 -3.36 2.13 16.21
CA ILE A 224 -2.63 3.38 15.96
C ILE A 224 -1.21 3.22 16.48
N ASP A 225 -0.22 3.19 15.57
CA ASP A 225 1.16 2.91 15.91
C ASP A 225 2.15 3.80 15.13
N PRO A 226 2.43 5.01 15.61
CA PRO A 226 3.43 5.87 15.00
C PRO A 226 4.85 5.30 15.02
N ILE A 227 5.21 4.56 16.10
CA ILE A 227 6.53 3.90 16.21
C ILE A 227 6.66 2.80 15.15
N GLY A 228 5.58 2.07 14.87
CA GLY A 228 5.53 1.09 13.80
C GLY A 228 5.80 1.68 12.42
N LEU A 229 5.43 2.95 12.18
CA LEU A 229 5.82 3.66 10.96
C LEU A 229 7.34 3.88 10.90
N ARG A 230 7.97 4.35 11.99
CA ARG A 230 9.44 4.50 12.07
C ARG A 230 10.14 3.16 11.85
N ILE A 231 9.70 2.10 12.53
CA ILE A 231 10.20 0.73 12.33
C ILE A 231 10.07 0.31 10.85
N SER A 232 8.93 0.60 10.22
CA SER A 232 8.70 0.27 8.81
C SER A 232 9.67 0.98 7.87
N LEU A 233 9.93 2.25 8.13
CA LEU A 233 10.89 3.06 7.36
C LEU A 233 12.33 2.51 7.51
N VAL A 234 12.76 2.23 8.73
CA VAL A 234 14.08 1.68 9.01
C VAL A 234 14.25 0.29 8.38
N ASP A 235 13.27 -0.60 8.58
CA ASP A 235 13.28 -1.95 7.99
C ASP A 235 13.44 -1.94 6.47
N LEU A 236 12.65 -1.11 5.79
CA LEU A 236 12.68 -1.03 4.32
C LEU A 236 13.98 -0.40 3.83
N TYR A 237 14.44 0.66 4.50
CA TYR A 237 15.66 1.35 4.09
C TYR A 237 16.90 0.48 4.33
N ASP A 238 17.00 -0.17 5.48
CA ASP A 238 18.11 -1.09 5.79
C ASP A 238 18.15 -2.29 4.87
N ARG A 239 16.97 -2.80 4.47
CA ARG A 239 16.86 -3.95 3.57
C ARG A 239 17.27 -3.62 2.14
N TYR A 240 16.86 -2.48 1.61
CA TYR A 240 16.93 -2.19 0.18
C TYR A 240 17.93 -1.12 -0.20
N ARG A 241 18.30 -0.23 0.71
CA ARG A 241 19.19 0.91 0.45
C ARG A 241 18.73 1.74 -0.75
N LYS A 242 17.43 1.91 -0.91
CA LYS A 242 16.78 2.75 -1.92
C LYS A 242 15.93 3.82 -1.25
N PRO A 243 15.73 4.97 -1.90
CA PRO A 243 14.82 5.99 -1.39
C PRO A 243 13.42 5.43 -1.14
N LEU A 244 12.74 5.93 -0.12
CA LEU A 244 11.39 5.52 0.27
C LEU A 244 10.37 6.61 -0.01
N PHE A 245 9.10 6.24 -0.20
CA PHE A 245 7.97 7.17 -0.28
C PHE A 245 6.77 6.58 0.48
N ILE A 246 6.20 7.33 1.42
CA ILE A 246 4.93 6.96 2.04
C ILE A 246 3.81 7.50 1.16
N VAL A 247 3.15 6.64 0.38
CA VAL A 247 2.11 7.05 -0.57
C VAL A 247 0.71 6.99 -0.02
N GLU A 248 0.50 6.27 1.09
CA GLU A 248 -0.77 6.23 1.80
C GLU A 248 -0.53 6.11 3.30
N ASN A 249 -1.21 6.96 4.06
CA ASN A 249 -1.32 6.89 5.52
C ASN A 249 -2.53 7.69 5.96
N GLY A 250 -3.25 7.25 6.97
CA GLY A 250 -4.42 7.95 7.48
C GLY A 250 -5.22 7.13 8.49
N LEU A 251 -6.16 7.79 9.13
CA LEU A 251 -7.05 7.21 10.13
C LEU A 251 -8.50 7.40 9.69
N GLY A 252 -9.23 6.31 9.48
CA GLY A 252 -10.67 6.37 9.25
C GLY A 252 -11.43 6.49 10.57
N ALA A 253 -12.31 7.47 10.67
CA ALA A 253 -13.13 7.69 11.85
C ALA A 253 -14.55 8.15 11.49
N LYS A 254 -15.49 7.99 12.42
CA LYS A 254 -16.82 8.60 12.34
C LYS A 254 -16.73 10.07 12.72
N GLU A 255 -17.44 10.89 11.97
CA GLU A 255 -17.40 12.35 12.16
C GLU A 255 -18.79 12.94 12.10
N GLU A 256 -18.95 14.08 12.77
CA GLU A 256 -20.18 14.85 12.80
C GLU A 256 -19.90 16.29 12.38
N LEU A 257 -20.77 16.82 11.51
CA LEU A 257 -20.76 18.23 11.12
C LEU A 257 -21.28 19.10 12.26
N VAL A 258 -20.51 20.13 12.59
CA VAL A 258 -20.90 21.14 13.57
C VAL A 258 -20.87 22.54 12.93
N PRO A 259 -21.69 23.52 13.38
CA PRO A 259 -21.61 24.89 12.91
C PRO A 259 -20.21 25.49 13.18
N ASP A 260 -19.66 26.21 12.20
CA ASP A 260 -18.35 26.87 12.31
C ASP A 260 -18.42 28.29 12.95
N GLY A 261 -19.61 28.72 13.34
CA GLY A 261 -19.85 30.08 13.89
C GLY A 261 -19.77 31.20 12.86
N LYS A 262 -19.56 30.90 11.57
CA LYS A 262 -19.43 31.86 10.46
C LYS A 262 -20.49 31.65 9.39
N GLY A 263 -21.55 30.91 9.69
CA GLY A 263 -22.65 30.60 8.79
C GLY A 263 -22.42 29.38 7.89
N SER A 264 -21.41 28.56 8.20
CA SER A 264 -21.11 27.30 7.52
C SER A 264 -20.92 26.17 8.53
N TYR A 265 -20.34 25.04 8.12
CA TYR A 265 -20.09 23.87 8.93
C TYR A 265 -18.62 23.45 8.85
N THR A 266 -18.18 22.71 9.89
CA THR A 266 -16.86 22.11 9.99
C THR A 266 -16.94 20.78 10.75
N VAL A 267 -15.81 20.09 10.88
CA VAL A 267 -15.61 18.96 11.80
C VAL A 267 -14.47 19.31 12.75
N ASN A 268 -14.68 19.08 14.05
CA ASN A 268 -13.64 19.21 15.07
C ASN A 268 -12.88 17.89 15.18
N ASP A 269 -11.97 17.62 14.22
CA ASP A 269 -11.23 16.39 14.08
C ASP A 269 -9.83 16.45 14.71
N ASP A 270 -9.75 16.85 16.00
CA ASP A 270 -8.49 16.91 16.76
C ASP A 270 -7.77 15.56 16.79
N TYR A 271 -8.49 14.44 16.85
CA TYR A 271 -7.94 13.09 16.78
C TYR A 271 -7.12 12.86 15.49
N HIS A 272 -7.53 13.45 14.35
CA HIS A 272 -6.78 13.41 13.09
C HIS A 272 -5.47 14.18 13.19
N ILE A 273 -5.53 15.38 13.78
CA ILE A 273 -4.34 16.20 14.02
C ILE A 273 -3.34 15.45 14.90
N ASP A 274 -3.80 14.87 16.00
CA ASP A 274 -2.97 14.07 16.92
C ASP A 274 -2.34 12.86 16.23
N TYR A 275 -3.14 12.15 15.41
CA TYR A 275 -2.66 11.02 14.61
C TYR A 275 -1.53 11.43 13.67
N TYR A 276 -1.75 12.47 12.86
CA TYR A 276 -0.74 12.94 11.92
C TYR A 276 0.48 13.53 12.61
N LYS A 277 0.29 14.29 13.69
CA LYS A 277 1.40 14.87 14.48
C LYS A 277 2.34 13.77 14.99
N ALA A 278 1.80 12.69 15.53
CA ALA A 278 2.58 11.55 16.00
C ALA A 278 3.29 10.79 14.87
N HIS A 279 2.63 10.58 13.74
CA HIS A 279 3.24 9.91 12.58
C HIS A 279 4.30 10.77 11.90
N PHE A 280 4.11 12.09 11.81
CA PHE A 280 5.12 13.02 11.28
C PHE A 280 6.34 13.11 12.17
N LYS A 281 6.17 13.06 13.50
CA LYS A 281 7.29 12.93 14.44
C LYS A 281 8.09 11.66 14.18
N ALA A 282 7.41 10.52 13.97
CA ALA A 282 8.05 9.24 13.65
C ALA A 282 8.84 9.31 12.32
N MET A 283 8.29 9.97 11.29
CA MET A 283 9.02 10.23 10.04
C MET A 283 10.25 11.12 10.25
N TYR A 284 10.10 12.19 11.01
CA TYR A 284 11.20 13.10 11.34
C TYR A 284 12.35 12.33 12.00
N ASP A 285 12.02 11.49 12.99
CA ASP A 285 13.03 10.69 13.69
C ASP A 285 13.71 9.67 12.75
N ALA A 286 12.93 9.02 11.87
CA ALA A 286 13.50 8.10 10.89
C ALA A 286 14.50 8.78 9.94
N ILE A 287 14.24 10.02 9.54
CA ILE A 287 15.13 10.79 8.67
C ILE A 287 16.38 11.24 9.44
N HIS A 288 16.21 11.83 10.62
CA HIS A 288 17.28 12.55 11.31
C HIS A 288 18.11 11.68 12.27
N GLU A 289 17.50 10.66 12.86
CA GLU A 289 18.19 9.78 13.80
C GLU A 289 18.63 8.47 13.14
N ASP A 290 17.81 7.92 12.19
CA ASP A 290 18.09 6.63 11.56
C ASP A 290 18.67 6.78 10.15
N GLY A 291 18.72 8.00 9.59
CA GLY A 291 19.35 8.29 8.29
C GLY A 291 18.55 7.76 7.08
N VAL A 292 17.25 7.58 7.22
CA VAL A 292 16.35 7.12 6.14
C VAL A 292 16.22 8.20 5.07
N GLU A 293 16.43 7.84 3.80
CA GLU A 293 16.13 8.70 2.67
C GLU A 293 14.64 8.60 2.30
N LEU A 294 13.85 9.58 2.75
CA LEU A 294 12.42 9.69 2.48
C LEU A 294 12.14 10.77 1.45
N LEU A 295 11.65 10.40 0.27
CA LEU A 295 11.34 11.30 -0.85
C LEU A 295 10.09 12.14 -0.61
N GLY A 296 9.14 11.61 0.15
CA GLY A 296 7.88 12.30 0.39
C GLY A 296 6.84 11.48 1.13
N TYR A 297 5.72 12.16 1.37
CA TYR A 297 4.55 11.64 2.06
C TYR A 297 3.27 12.13 1.39
N THR A 298 2.29 11.25 1.25
CA THR A 298 0.92 11.60 0.92
C THR A 298 -0.05 10.91 1.88
N SER A 299 -1.03 11.67 2.36
CA SER A 299 -2.11 11.11 3.15
C SER A 299 -3.09 10.34 2.25
N TRP A 300 -3.75 9.33 2.82
CA TRP A 300 -4.90 8.71 2.16
C TRP A 300 -6.11 9.64 2.24
N ALA A 301 -6.64 10.00 1.07
CA ALA A 301 -7.77 10.91 0.86
C ALA A 301 -7.55 12.36 1.32
N CYS A 302 -7.52 13.31 0.39
CA CYS A 302 -7.62 14.74 0.71
C CYS A 302 -9.06 15.17 0.97
N ILE A 303 -10.03 14.51 0.34
CA ILE A 303 -11.48 14.70 0.47
C ILE A 303 -12.07 13.35 0.87
N ASP A 304 -13.08 13.34 1.74
CA ASP A 304 -13.77 12.11 2.13
C ASP A 304 -14.26 11.33 0.91
N LEU A 305 -14.07 10.03 0.94
CA LEU A 305 -14.42 9.09 -0.11
C LEU A 305 -15.06 7.83 0.48
N VAL A 306 -15.67 7.03 -0.36
CA VAL A 306 -16.15 5.70 0.03
C VAL A 306 -14.94 4.82 0.34
N SER A 307 -14.84 4.32 1.57
CA SER A 307 -13.76 3.42 1.99
C SER A 307 -13.69 2.19 1.10
N GLU A 308 -12.52 1.91 0.51
CA GLU A 308 -12.34 0.74 -0.35
C GLU A 308 -12.63 -0.57 0.40
N SER A 309 -12.16 -0.67 1.62
CA SER A 309 -12.24 -1.92 2.39
C SER A 309 -13.64 -2.20 2.96
N THR A 310 -14.38 -1.17 3.42
CA THR A 310 -15.69 -1.36 4.07
C THR A 310 -16.86 -0.94 3.20
N LYS A 311 -16.61 -0.26 2.06
CA LYS A 311 -17.64 0.32 1.20
C LYS A 311 -18.54 1.33 1.93
N GLN A 312 -17.97 2.02 2.92
CA GLN A 312 -18.67 2.99 3.77
C GLN A 312 -18.15 4.40 3.54
N MET A 313 -19.07 5.35 3.37
CA MET A 313 -18.77 6.78 3.36
C MET A 313 -18.56 7.32 4.77
N SER A 314 -19.17 6.70 5.78
CA SER A 314 -19.04 7.06 7.20
C SER A 314 -17.65 6.81 7.77
N LYS A 315 -16.81 5.98 7.11
CA LYS A 315 -15.40 5.80 7.45
C LYS A 315 -14.56 6.88 6.78
N ARG A 316 -14.45 8.03 7.43
CA ARG A 316 -13.90 9.26 6.87
C ARG A 316 -12.41 9.40 7.12
N TYR A 317 -11.66 9.76 6.08
CA TYR A 317 -10.20 9.91 6.12
C TYR A 317 -9.72 11.31 5.73
N GLY A 318 -10.55 12.04 4.96
CA GLY A 318 -10.16 13.29 4.30
C GLY A 318 -10.01 14.47 5.25
N PHE A 319 -9.35 15.50 4.79
CA PHE A 319 -9.30 16.84 5.40
C PHE A 319 -10.53 17.71 5.04
N VAL A 320 -11.29 17.24 4.07
CA VAL A 320 -12.54 17.90 3.61
C VAL A 320 -13.67 16.89 3.76
N TYR A 321 -14.63 17.25 4.59
CA TYR A 321 -15.85 16.47 4.79
C TYR A 321 -16.75 16.56 3.56
N VAL A 322 -17.33 15.44 3.16
CA VAL A 322 -18.39 15.36 2.13
C VAL A 322 -19.70 14.98 2.80
N ASP A 323 -20.73 15.81 2.66
CA ASP A 323 -22.05 15.54 3.20
C ASP A 323 -22.78 14.47 2.37
N ALA A 324 -22.42 13.21 2.65
CA ALA A 324 -23.05 12.02 2.11
C ALA A 324 -22.98 10.89 3.14
N ASP A 325 -24.03 10.05 3.18
CA ASP A 325 -24.09 8.84 4.00
C ASP A 325 -23.65 7.59 3.22
N ASP A 326 -23.67 6.43 3.88
CA ASP A 326 -23.28 5.13 3.30
C ASP A 326 -24.21 4.66 2.17
N TYR A 327 -25.35 5.29 1.99
CA TYR A 327 -26.36 5.00 0.96
C TYR A 327 -26.41 6.05 -0.15
N GLY A 328 -25.46 7.00 -0.15
CA GLY A 328 -25.38 8.07 -1.13
C GLY A 328 -26.41 9.20 -0.93
N LYS A 329 -26.99 9.31 0.26
CA LYS A 329 -27.90 10.42 0.61
C LYS A 329 -27.11 11.55 1.25
N GLY A 330 -27.46 12.79 0.91
CA GLY A 330 -26.85 14.01 1.42
C GLY A 330 -26.84 15.11 0.37
N THR A 331 -26.28 16.26 0.71
CA THR A 331 -26.17 17.39 -0.20
C THR A 331 -24.94 17.34 -1.10
N TYR A 332 -23.97 16.47 -0.78
CA TYR A 332 -22.63 16.40 -1.37
C TYR A 332 -21.84 17.70 -1.24
N ASN A 333 -22.26 18.62 -0.38
CA ASN A 333 -21.49 19.79 -0.02
C ASN A 333 -20.18 19.39 0.66
N ARG A 334 -19.16 20.22 0.49
CA ARG A 334 -17.82 19.99 1.01
C ARG A 334 -17.48 21.03 2.06
N TYR A 335 -17.01 20.55 3.22
CA TYR A 335 -16.69 21.41 4.35
C TYR A 335 -15.27 21.11 4.81
N LYS A 336 -14.44 22.15 4.94
CA LYS A 336 -13.07 22.01 5.45
C LYS A 336 -13.12 21.65 6.93
N LYS A 337 -12.41 20.57 7.33
CA LYS A 337 -12.28 20.15 8.71
C LYS A 337 -11.22 21.01 9.44
N LYS A 338 -11.13 20.89 10.76
CA LYS A 338 -10.07 21.55 11.55
C LYS A 338 -8.68 21.12 11.10
N SER A 339 -8.49 19.82 10.83
CA SER A 339 -7.26 19.24 10.31
C SER A 339 -6.82 19.83 8.96
N PHE A 340 -7.76 20.32 8.11
CA PHE A 340 -7.41 20.97 6.85
C PHE A 340 -6.51 22.20 7.07
N TYR A 341 -6.86 23.05 8.02
CA TYR A 341 -6.11 24.26 8.31
C TYR A 341 -4.78 23.98 9.00
N TRP A 342 -4.79 22.98 9.89
CA TRP A 342 -3.57 22.51 10.54
C TRP A 342 -2.59 21.91 9.53
N TYR A 343 -3.04 21.02 8.66
CA TYR A 343 -2.18 20.37 7.65
C TYR A 343 -1.64 21.39 6.62
N LYS A 344 -2.49 22.36 6.23
CA LYS A 344 -2.03 23.51 5.42
C LYS A 344 -0.86 24.22 6.09
N HIS A 345 -0.96 24.51 7.40
CA HIS A 345 0.11 25.15 8.15
C HIS A 345 1.38 24.28 8.24
N VAL A 346 1.24 22.97 8.42
CA VAL A 346 2.37 22.03 8.35
C VAL A 346 3.11 22.13 7.01
N ILE A 347 2.36 22.18 5.90
CA ILE A 347 2.94 22.29 4.56
C ILE A 347 3.64 23.65 4.38
N GLU A 348 2.99 24.75 4.78
CA GLU A 348 3.51 26.11 4.65
C GLU A 348 4.80 26.34 5.47
N THR A 349 4.92 25.68 6.61
CA THR A 349 6.09 25.75 7.50
C THR A 349 7.12 24.65 7.24
N ASN A 350 6.86 23.78 6.25
CA ASN A 350 7.69 22.58 6.02
C ASN A 350 7.93 21.77 7.30
N GLY A 351 6.88 21.58 8.10
CA GLY A 351 6.93 20.86 9.36
C GLY A 351 7.45 21.65 10.56
N GLY A 352 7.83 22.91 10.40
CA GLY A 352 8.36 23.74 11.50
C GLY A 352 7.42 23.91 12.68
N CYS A 353 6.09 23.82 12.45
CA CYS A 353 5.07 23.89 13.50
C CYS A 353 4.81 22.57 14.26
N LEU A 354 5.50 21.49 13.94
CA LEU A 354 5.28 20.20 14.61
C LEU A 354 5.79 20.17 16.06
N SER A 355 6.63 21.11 16.43
CA SER A 355 7.17 21.29 17.77
C SER A 355 6.32 22.25 18.64
N GLU A 356 5.33 22.90 18.05
CA GLU A 356 4.36 23.76 18.73
C GLU A 356 3.14 22.95 19.21
#